data_b407db28a61eba16377d59379a00c96e
#
_entry.id   b407db28a61eba16377d59379a00c96e
#
_cell.length_a   1.000
_cell.length_b   1.000
_cell.length_c   1.000
_cell.angle_alpha   90.00
_cell.angle_beta   90.00
_cell.angle_gamma   90.00
#
_symmetry.space_group_name_H-M   'P 1'
#
loop_
_entity.id
_entity.type
_entity.pdbx_description
1 polymer ?
#
loop_
_entity_poly.entity_id
_entity_poly.type
_entity_poly.pdbx_seq_one_letter_code
_entity_poly.pdbx_strand_id
1 'polypeptide(L)'
;MAWEVKIRKKAGKNIDRLPAPIKAALTILIREMEFKGPIRGNWPNYGRLGRYRHHCHLKKGHPTFIAVWEVLDNEIKVIEVTYAGTHEKAPY
;
A
#
# COMPACT_ATOMS: atom_id res chain seq x y z
N MET A 1 -12.91 -12.40 5.12
CA MET A 1 -12.29 -11.25 4.44
C MET A 1 -12.63 -11.30 2.96
N ALA A 2 -12.94 -10.16 2.38
CA ALA A 2 -13.34 -10.09 0.98
C ALA A 2 -12.16 -10.15 0.01
N TRP A 3 -10.98 -9.65 0.43
CA TRP A 3 -9.80 -9.56 -0.41
C TRP A 3 -8.60 -10.24 0.24
N GLU A 4 -7.78 -10.89 -0.57
CA GLU A 4 -6.48 -11.38 -0.12
C GLU A 4 -5.43 -10.34 -0.44
N VAL A 5 -4.63 -9.94 0.55
CA VAL A 5 -3.56 -8.96 0.37
C VAL A 5 -2.23 -9.66 0.58
N LYS A 6 -1.42 -9.67 -0.47
CA LYS A 6 -0.07 -10.24 -0.46
C LYS A 6 0.95 -9.11 -0.41
N ILE A 7 2.14 -9.42 0.04
CA ILE A 7 3.26 -8.47 0.05
C ILE A 7 4.34 -9.03 -0.87
N ARG A 8 4.72 -8.25 -1.88
CA ARG A 8 5.80 -8.65 -2.78
C ARG A 8 7.08 -8.85 -1.97
N LYS A 9 7.81 -9.90 -2.25
CA LYS A 9 9.02 -10.26 -1.50
C LYS A 9 10.00 -9.09 -1.36
N LYS A 10 10.23 -8.37 -2.45
CA LYS A 10 11.12 -7.21 -2.45
C LYS A 10 10.59 -6.08 -1.55
N ALA A 11 9.27 -5.87 -1.55
CA ALA A 11 8.64 -4.87 -0.68
C ALA A 11 8.77 -5.25 0.79
N GLY A 12 8.68 -6.53 1.10
CA GLY A 12 8.80 -7.03 2.48
C GLY A 12 10.11 -6.62 3.15
N LYS A 13 11.21 -6.59 2.40
CA LYS A 13 12.50 -6.17 2.94
C LYS A 13 12.50 -4.70 3.35
N ASN A 14 11.87 -3.84 2.55
CA ASN A 14 11.75 -2.42 2.88
C ASN A 14 10.80 -2.22 4.06
N ILE A 15 9.72 -2.99 4.12
CA ILE A 15 8.75 -2.90 5.21
C ILE A 15 9.40 -3.20 6.54
N ASP A 16 10.28 -4.18 6.60
CA ASP A 16 10.99 -4.54 7.84
C ASP A 16 11.83 -3.38 8.38
N ARG A 17 12.24 -2.45 7.54
CA ARG A 17 13.06 -1.31 7.91
C ARG A 17 12.27 -0.03 8.19
N LEU A 18 10.96 -0.07 8.01
CA LEU A 18 10.13 1.12 8.25
C LEU A 18 10.10 1.48 9.73
N PRO A 19 10.02 2.77 10.08
CA PRO A 19 9.78 3.18 11.46
C PRO A 19 8.47 2.56 11.98
N ALA A 20 8.43 2.27 13.28
CA ALA A 20 7.28 1.61 13.88
C ALA A 20 5.93 2.29 13.59
N PRO A 21 5.81 3.63 13.68
CA PRO A 21 4.54 4.27 13.35
C PRO A 21 4.10 4.07 11.89
N ILE A 22 5.07 3.98 10.98
CA ILE A 22 4.79 3.77 9.56
C ILE A 22 4.36 2.33 9.31
N LYS A 23 5.02 1.37 9.97
CA LYS A 23 4.57 -0.03 9.92
C LYS A 23 3.14 -0.18 10.42
N ALA A 24 2.81 0.51 11.51
CA ALA A 24 1.46 0.47 12.06
C ALA A 24 0.43 1.03 11.07
N ALA A 25 0.76 2.15 10.41
CA ALA A 25 -0.12 2.72 9.39
C ALA A 25 -0.31 1.75 8.22
N LEU A 26 0.77 1.12 7.76
CA LEU A 26 0.69 0.14 6.67
C LEU A 26 -0.19 -1.06 7.07
N THR A 27 -0.06 -1.53 8.32
CA THR A 27 -0.88 -2.63 8.82
C THR A 27 -2.37 -2.27 8.77
N ILE A 28 -2.71 -1.05 9.17
CA ILE A 28 -4.09 -0.56 9.10
C ILE A 28 -4.58 -0.53 7.66
N LEU A 29 -3.76 -0.01 6.74
CA LEU A 29 -4.09 0.04 5.32
C LEU A 29 -4.37 -1.35 4.76
N ILE A 30 -3.50 -2.31 5.06
CA ILE A 30 -3.66 -3.69 4.60
C ILE A 30 -4.96 -4.28 5.13
N ARG A 31 -5.27 -4.06 6.42
CA ARG A 31 -6.53 -4.53 7.01
C ARG A 31 -7.74 -3.93 6.30
N GLU A 32 -7.70 -2.65 6.01
CA GLU A 32 -8.79 -2.00 5.28
C GLU A 32 -8.97 -2.61 3.88
N MET A 33 -7.86 -2.88 3.20
CA MET A 33 -7.92 -3.51 1.87
C MET A 33 -8.48 -4.92 1.93
N GLU A 34 -8.18 -5.66 2.98
CA GLU A 34 -8.74 -7.01 3.17
C GLU A 34 -10.27 -6.98 3.25
N PHE A 35 -10.82 -5.95 3.87
CA PHE A 35 -12.27 -5.85 4.07
C PHE A 35 -12.98 -5.07 2.97
N LYS A 36 -12.37 -4.02 2.45
CA LYS A 36 -13.03 -3.06 1.58
C LYS A 36 -12.43 -2.93 0.18
N GLY A 37 -11.30 -3.57 -0.08
CA GLY A 37 -10.70 -3.58 -1.41
C GLY A 37 -9.71 -2.46 -1.66
N PRO A 38 -9.27 -2.30 -2.94
CA PRO A 38 -8.11 -1.47 -3.27
C PRO A 38 -8.35 0.03 -3.29
N ILE A 39 -9.59 0.49 -3.34
CA ILE A 39 -9.89 1.92 -3.42
C ILE A 39 -9.92 2.50 -2.02
N ARG A 40 -8.86 3.27 -1.67
CA ARG A 40 -8.66 3.78 -0.32
C ARG A 40 -8.63 5.32 -0.26
N GLY A 41 -9.66 5.95 -0.84
CA GLY A 41 -9.76 7.41 -0.89
C GLY A 41 -9.75 8.11 0.46
N ASN A 42 -9.91 7.37 1.56
CA ASN A 42 -9.80 7.92 2.91
C ASN A 42 -8.35 8.12 3.37
N TRP A 43 -7.37 7.71 2.57
CA TRP A 43 -5.96 7.89 2.92
C TRP A 43 -5.38 9.13 2.25
N PRO A 44 -4.38 9.80 2.89
CA PRO A 44 -3.77 10.99 2.31
C PRO A 44 -3.18 10.73 0.93
N ASN A 45 -3.43 11.63 0.01
CA ASN A 45 -2.89 11.60 -1.35
C ASN A 45 -3.15 10.29 -2.10
N TYR A 46 -4.25 9.59 -1.76
CA TYR A 46 -4.64 8.42 -2.50
C TYR A 46 -4.90 8.78 -3.96
N GLY A 47 -4.46 7.91 -4.88
CA GLY A 47 -4.72 8.04 -6.29
C GLY A 47 -4.36 6.79 -7.05
N ARG A 48 -4.75 6.75 -8.31
CA ARG A 48 -4.41 5.64 -9.20
C ARG A 48 -3.15 5.96 -9.99
N LEU A 49 -2.33 4.94 -10.20
CA LEU A 49 -1.13 5.02 -11.04
C LEU A 49 -1.33 4.26 -12.34
N GLY A 50 -2.60 4.16 -12.79
CA GLY A 50 -2.97 3.38 -13.96
C GLY A 50 -4.19 2.53 -13.65
N ARG A 51 -4.46 1.54 -14.49
CA ARG A 51 -5.69 0.76 -14.40
C ARG A 51 -5.81 -0.07 -13.13
N TYR A 52 -4.70 -0.66 -12.69
CA TYR A 52 -4.72 -1.62 -11.57
C TYR A 52 -3.84 -1.22 -10.40
N ARG A 53 -3.12 -0.12 -10.51
CA ARG A 53 -2.17 0.32 -9.48
C ARG A 53 -2.71 1.52 -8.72
N HIS A 54 -2.42 1.53 -7.42
CA HIS A 54 -2.89 2.55 -6.49
C HIS A 54 -1.76 2.96 -5.57
N HIS A 55 -1.86 4.15 -5.01
CA HIS A 55 -0.90 4.62 -4.01
C HIS A 55 -1.58 5.52 -2.99
N CYS A 56 -0.93 5.68 -1.85
CA CYS A 56 -1.31 6.70 -0.87
C CYS A 56 -0.10 7.05 -0.02
N HIS A 57 -0.21 8.12 0.74
CA HIS A 57 0.78 8.46 1.76
C HIS A 57 0.42 7.75 3.06
N LEU A 58 1.42 7.16 3.73
CA LEU A 58 1.24 6.48 5.01
C LEU A 58 1.24 7.45 6.17
N LYS A 59 1.79 8.65 5.97
CA LYS A 59 1.68 9.75 6.93
C LYS A 59 1.82 11.07 6.20
N LYS A 60 1.36 12.15 6.83
CA LYS A 60 1.56 13.51 6.35
C LYS A 60 2.91 14.05 6.83
N GLY A 61 3.49 14.98 6.07
CA GLY A 61 4.74 15.65 6.46
C GLY A 61 5.99 14.91 5.99
N HIS A 62 7.15 15.41 6.45
CA HIS A 62 8.45 14.87 6.07
C HIS A 62 9.08 14.05 7.19
N PRO A 63 9.85 13.00 6.86
CA PRO A 63 9.94 12.42 5.52
C PRO A 63 8.61 11.79 5.11
N THR A 64 8.32 11.80 3.81
CA THR A 64 7.09 11.25 3.29
C THR A 64 7.24 9.77 3.01
N PHE A 65 6.36 8.96 3.60
CA PHE A 65 6.31 7.52 3.34
C PHE A 65 5.04 7.19 2.57
N ILE A 66 5.16 6.33 1.59
CA ILE A 66 4.05 5.94 0.74
C ILE A 66 3.92 4.43 0.65
N ALA A 67 2.76 3.98 0.21
CA ALA A 67 2.51 2.60 -0.17
C ALA A 67 1.98 2.57 -1.61
N VAL A 68 2.39 1.54 -2.35
CA VAL A 68 1.89 1.27 -3.70
C VAL A 68 1.38 -0.16 -3.70
N TRP A 69 0.20 -0.36 -4.26
CA TRP A 69 -0.37 -1.71 -4.39
C TRP A 69 -1.01 -1.88 -5.74
N GLU A 70 -1.23 -3.12 -6.11
CA GLU A 70 -1.73 -3.48 -7.42
C GLU A 70 -2.79 -4.56 -7.28
N VAL A 71 -3.86 -4.45 -8.05
CA VAL A 71 -4.87 -5.51 -8.13
C VAL A 71 -4.35 -6.56 -9.09
N LEU A 72 -4.04 -7.75 -8.58
CA LEU A 72 -3.57 -8.86 -9.40
C LEU A 72 -4.72 -9.58 -10.08
N ASP A 73 -5.85 -9.71 -9.37
CA ASP A 73 -7.00 -10.41 -9.90
C ASP A 73 -8.26 -9.83 -9.25
N ASN A 74 -9.13 -9.29 -10.08
CA ASN A 74 -10.35 -8.65 -9.61
C ASN A 74 -11.49 -9.64 -9.35
N GLU A 75 -11.45 -10.81 -9.98
CA GLU A 75 -12.48 -11.83 -9.79
C GLU A 75 -12.29 -12.60 -8.49
N ILE A 76 -11.06 -13.07 -8.23
CA ILE A 76 -10.75 -13.74 -6.97
C ILE A 76 -10.26 -12.78 -5.90
N LYS A 77 -10.23 -11.49 -6.20
CA LYS A 77 -9.95 -10.40 -5.26
C LYS A 77 -8.60 -10.52 -4.57
N VAL A 78 -7.53 -10.44 -5.37
CA VAL A 78 -6.15 -10.47 -4.87
C VAL A 78 -5.47 -9.14 -5.13
N ILE A 79 -4.88 -8.59 -4.07
CA ILE A 79 -4.11 -7.35 -4.10
C ILE A 79 -2.68 -7.68 -3.68
N GLU A 80 -1.70 -7.04 -4.31
CA GLU A 80 -0.31 -7.16 -3.90
C GLU A 80 0.25 -5.79 -3.54
N VAL A 81 0.80 -5.66 -2.33
CA VAL A 81 1.59 -4.49 -1.96
C VAL A 81 2.94 -4.61 -2.65
N THR A 82 3.22 -3.70 -3.57
CA THR A 82 4.41 -3.77 -4.40
C THR A 82 5.54 -2.88 -3.92
N TYR A 83 5.21 -1.88 -3.09
CA TYR A 83 6.20 -0.98 -2.53
C TYR A 83 5.66 -0.34 -1.25
N ALA A 84 6.53 -0.15 -0.28
CA ALA A 84 6.26 0.69 0.88
C ALA A 84 7.60 1.26 1.33
N GLY A 85 7.71 2.58 1.39
CA GLY A 85 8.96 3.25 1.73
C GLY A 85 8.88 4.74 1.47
N THR A 86 10.05 5.38 1.34
CA THR A 86 10.09 6.83 1.12
C THR A 86 9.56 7.17 -0.28
N HIS A 87 8.96 8.36 -0.37
CA HIS A 87 8.46 8.88 -1.63
C HIS A 87 9.57 9.03 -2.68
N GLU A 88 10.76 9.43 -2.24
CA GLU A 88 11.92 9.65 -3.12
C GLU A 88 12.35 8.39 -3.87
N LYS A 89 12.18 7.23 -3.27
CA LYS A 89 12.58 5.95 -3.88
C LYS A 89 11.40 5.20 -4.48
N ALA A 90 10.24 5.85 -4.58
CA ALA A 90 9.05 5.21 -5.12
C ALA A 90 9.24 4.86 -6.60
N PRO A 91 8.65 3.74 -7.06
CA PRO A 91 8.85 3.24 -8.42
C PRO A 91 7.98 3.93 -9.47
N TYR A 92 7.66 5.20 -9.24
CA TYR A 92 6.89 5.96 -10.21
C TYR A 92 7.27 7.42 -10.23
#